data_3d1396b6b70e791bdf9624b4a3d12efa
#
_entry.id   3d1396b6b70e791bdf9624b4a3d12efa
#
_cell.length_a   1.000
_cell.length_b   1.000
_cell.length_c   1.000
_cell.angle_alpha   90.00
_cell.angle_beta   90.00
_cell.angle_gamma   90.00
#
_symmetry.space_group_name_H-M   'P 1'
#
loop_
_entity.id
_entity.type
_entity.pdbx_description
1 polymer ?
#
loop_
_entity_poly.entity_id
_entity_poly.type
_entity_poly.pdbx_seq_one_letter_code
_entity_poly.pdbx_strand_id
1 'polypeptide(L)'
;MAPDDWSQWRERVDLEGYDERWRRMAEAGENPHGEADLVCSFEPASVLDGGCGTGRVAIELARRGLDVVGADLDPDMITRARAKAPHLEWVHSSLADLDLGRSFDVVVLAGNVIPFVAAGERAAAVAGCSRHLSPGGRLIAGFQLRAGWPTLDDYDGWCAGAGLELEHRWSTWDRAPFGTGADYTVTVSTSIP
;
A
#
# COMPACT_ATOMS: atom_id res chain seq x y z
N MET A 1 1.85 19.06 -19.07
CA MET A 1 1.95 17.90 -18.15
C MET A 1 0.54 17.62 -17.72
N ALA A 2 -0.01 16.46 -18.04
CA ALA A 2 -1.33 16.09 -17.52
C ALA A 2 -1.22 16.01 -15.99
N PRO A 3 -2.21 16.52 -15.22
CA PRO A 3 -2.24 16.33 -13.78
C PRO A 3 -2.16 14.82 -13.51
N ASP A 4 -1.36 14.43 -12.52
CA ASP A 4 -1.34 13.04 -12.07
C ASP A 4 -2.73 12.65 -11.54
N ASP A 5 -3.05 11.37 -11.59
CA ASP A 5 -4.35 10.87 -11.11
C ASP A 5 -4.57 11.19 -9.62
N TRP A 6 -3.49 11.32 -8.83
CA TRP A 6 -3.55 11.70 -7.42
C TRP A 6 -4.05 13.12 -7.21
N SER A 7 -3.47 14.14 -7.88
CA SER A 7 -3.88 15.54 -7.75
C SER A 7 -5.34 15.72 -8.11
N GLN A 8 -5.81 15.09 -9.21
CA GLN A 8 -7.23 15.13 -9.60
C GLN A 8 -8.15 14.44 -8.59
N TRP A 9 -7.73 13.31 -8.04
CA TRP A 9 -8.48 12.61 -7.01
C TRP A 9 -8.54 13.43 -5.73
N ARG A 10 -7.40 14.01 -5.32
CA ARG A 10 -7.27 14.81 -4.10
C ARG A 10 -8.15 16.06 -4.10
N GLU A 11 -8.32 16.70 -5.24
CA GLU A 11 -9.23 17.86 -5.38
C GLU A 11 -10.71 17.50 -5.16
N ARG A 12 -11.08 16.24 -5.33
CA ARG A 12 -12.47 15.77 -5.27
C ARG A 12 -12.80 15.04 -3.97
N VAL A 13 -11.78 14.58 -3.24
CA VAL A 13 -12.02 13.77 -2.05
C VAL A 13 -12.32 14.65 -0.85
N ASP A 14 -13.44 14.35 -0.20
CA ASP A 14 -13.74 14.88 1.12
C ASP A 14 -12.97 14.08 2.18
N LEU A 15 -11.93 14.69 2.75
CA LEU A 15 -11.13 14.04 3.79
C LEU A 15 -11.88 13.86 5.11
N GLU A 16 -12.94 14.63 5.36
CA GLU A 16 -13.76 14.44 6.56
C GLU A 16 -14.61 13.18 6.43
N GLY A 17 -15.17 12.94 5.24
CA GLY A 17 -15.93 11.75 4.91
C GLY A 17 -15.09 10.54 4.47
N TYR A 18 -13.77 10.67 4.31
CA TYR A 18 -12.92 9.62 3.75
C TYR A 18 -13.00 8.30 4.54
N ASP A 19 -12.98 8.38 5.86
CA ASP A 19 -13.03 7.22 6.75
C ASP A 19 -14.46 6.67 6.93
N GLU A 20 -15.47 7.44 6.60
CA GLU A 20 -16.88 7.09 6.76
C GLU A 20 -17.26 5.82 5.99
N ARG A 21 -16.67 5.63 4.80
CA ARG A 21 -16.87 4.43 3.98
C ARG A 21 -16.52 3.16 4.75
N TRP A 22 -15.38 3.16 5.44
CA TRP A 22 -14.89 1.99 6.19
C TRP A 22 -15.73 1.72 7.43
N ARG A 23 -16.19 2.79 8.09
CA ARG A 23 -17.12 2.68 9.20
C ARG A 23 -18.44 2.04 8.77
N ARG A 24 -19.00 2.47 7.63
CA ARG A 24 -20.24 1.89 7.08
C ARG A 24 -20.08 0.42 6.71
N MET A 25 -18.94 0.02 6.15
CA MET A 25 -18.65 -1.39 5.90
C MET A 25 -18.68 -2.21 7.18
N ALA A 26 -18.01 -1.74 8.24
CA ALA A 26 -18.04 -2.42 9.54
C ALA A 26 -19.46 -2.48 10.15
N GLU A 27 -20.25 -1.40 10.06
CA GLU A 27 -21.63 -1.34 10.51
C GLU A 27 -22.56 -2.29 9.73
N ALA A 28 -22.25 -2.52 8.45
CA ALA A 28 -22.93 -3.48 7.58
C ALA A 28 -22.51 -4.95 7.85
N GLY A 29 -21.56 -5.19 8.76
CA GLY A 29 -21.00 -6.51 9.03
C GLY A 29 -20.01 -7.00 7.98
N GLU A 30 -19.56 -6.12 7.09
CA GLU A 30 -18.49 -6.41 6.14
C GLU A 30 -17.12 -6.21 6.80
N ASN A 31 -16.10 -6.91 6.28
CA ASN A 31 -14.74 -6.79 6.80
C ASN A 31 -13.99 -5.60 6.20
N PRO A 32 -13.73 -4.50 6.93
CA PRO A 32 -12.97 -3.36 6.43
C PRO A 32 -11.45 -3.54 6.53
N HIS A 33 -10.97 -4.73 6.96
CA HIS A 33 -9.57 -5.01 7.31
C HIS A 33 -8.95 -6.15 6.50
N GLY A 34 -9.48 -6.48 5.34
CA GLY A 34 -8.97 -7.55 4.48
C GLY A 34 -7.48 -7.44 4.17
N GLU A 35 -6.97 -6.21 4.00
CA GLU A 35 -5.54 -5.94 3.79
C GLU A 35 -4.70 -6.35 5.02
N ALA A 36 -5.16 -5.99 6.22
CA ALA A 36 -4.48 -6.37 7.46
C ALA A 36 -4.54 -7.89 7.70
N ASP A 37 -5.66 -8.55 7.34
CA ASP A 37 -5.79 -10.01 7.44
C ASP A 37 -4.77 -10.71 6.55
N LEU A 38 -4.63 -10.26 5.30
CA LEU A 38 -3.63 -10.81 4.38
C LEU A 38 -2.22 -10.61 4.90
N VAL A 39 -1.86 -9.39 5.31
CA VAL A 39 -0.54 -9.08 5.87
C VAL A 39 -0.22 -9.97 7.06
N CYS A 40 -1.13 -10.08 8.04
CA CYS A 40 -0.95 -10.90 9.23
C CYS A 40 -0.78 -12.40 8.92
N SER A 41 -1.33 -12.87 7.79
CA SER A 41 -1.19 -14.28 7.40
C SER A 41 0.23 -14.69 6.98
N PHE A 42 1.12 -13.73 6.78
CA PHE A 42 2.56 -13.95 6.58
C PHE A 42 3.36 -13.88 7.89
N GLU A 43 2.70 -13.67 9.03
CA GLU A 43 3.27 -13.62 10.39
C GLU A 43 4.44 -12.63 10.52
N PRO A 44 4.37 -11.40 9.97
CA PRO A 44 5.44 -10.44 10.08
C PRO A 44 5.56 -9.91 11.52
N ALA A 45 6.77 -9.50 11.93
CA ALA A 45 6.97 -8.72 13.15
C ALA A 45 6.87 -7.22 12.88
N SER A 46 7.24 -6.77 11.68
CA SER A 46 7.32 -5.36 11.30
C SER A 46 6.72 -5.08 9.92
N VAL A 47 6.02 -3.95 9.79
CA VAL A 47 5.32 -3.56 8.55
C VAL A 47 5.52 -2.07 8.25
N LEU A 48 5.81 -1.76 6.99
CA LEU A 48 5.70 -0.42 6.43
C LEU A 48 4.39 -0.33 5.63
N ASP A 49 3.48 0.55 6.05
CA ASP A 49 2.28 0.90 5.28
C ASP A 49 2.61 2.11 4.37
N GLY A 50 2.91 1.83 3.11
CA GLY A 50 3.29 2.82 2.11
C GLY A 50 2.08 3.38 1.38
N GLY A 51 1.94 4.72 1.33
CA GLY A 51 0.71 5.36 0.90
C GLY A 51 -0.41 5.13 1.90
N CYS A 52 -0.10 5.28 3.20
CA CYS A 52 -0.97 4.89 4.31
C CYS A 52 -2.25 5.71 4.43
N GLY A 53 -2.34 6.83 3.71
CA GLY A 53 -3.47 7.76 3.80
C GLY A 53 -3.71 8.20 5.24
N THR A 54 -4.95 8.09 5.70
CA THR A 54 -5.36 8.43 7.07
C THR A 54 -5.02 7.35 8.11
N GLY A 55 -4.24 6.33 7.73
CA GLY A 55 -3.66 5.32 8.63
C GLY A 55 -4.53 4.11 8.93
N ARG A 56 -5.58 3.82 8.16
CA ARG A 56 -6.52 2.71 8.44
C ARG A 56 -5.82 1.35 8.60
N VAL A 57 -4.96 1.01 7.65
CA VAL A 57 -4.26 -0.30 7.64
C VAL A 57 -3.20 -0.32 8.73
N ALA A 58 -2.35 0.70 8.81
CA ALA A 58 -1.31 0.81 9.82
C ALA A 58 -1.86 0.72 11.26
N ILE A 59 -2.95 1.44 11.55
CA ILE A 59 -3.59 1.43 12.88
C ILE A 59 -4.11 0.04 13.23
N GLU A 60 -4.76 -0.65 12.28
CA GLU A 60 -5.26 -2.00 12.52
C GLU A 60 -4.13 -3.01 12.72
N LEU A 61 -3.05 -2.94 11.93
CA LEU A 61 -1.87 -3.80 12.11
C LEU A 61 -1.20 -3.58 13.47
N ALA A 62 -1.06 -2.32 13.90
CA ALA A 62 -0.52 -2.00 15.21
C ALA A 62 -1.43 -2.50 16.36
N ARG A 63 -2.77 -2.41 16.20
CA ARG A 63 -3.74 -2.98 17.14
C ARG A 63 -3.59 -4.51 17.29
N ARG A 64 -3.11 -5.18 16.24
CA ARG A 64 -2.78 -6.63 16.25
C ARG A 64 -1.40 -6.94 16.83
N GLY A 65 -0.65 -5.94 17.27
CA GLY A 65 0.63 -6.09 17.97
C GLY A 65 1.86 -6.06 17.07
N LEU A 66 1.74 -5.62 15.82
CA LEU A 66 2.86 -5.48 14.88
C LEU A 66 3.59 -4.14 15.11
N ASP A 67 4.89 -4.10 14.83
CA ASP A 67 5.67 -2.86 14.74
C ASP A 67 5.39 -2.21 13.37
N VAL A 68 4.77 -1.02 13.36
CA VAL A 68 4.26 -0.41 12.13
C VAL A 68 4.73 1.03 11.98
N VAL A 69 5.18 1.36 10.77
CA VAL A 69 5.40 2.73 10.30
C VAL A 69 4.45 3.02 9.15
N GLY A 70 3.81 4.18 9.16
CA GLY A 70 3.00 4.67 8.03
C GLY A 70 3.69 5.80 7.29
N ALA A 71 3.75 5.73 5.96
CA ALA A 71 4.31 6.78 5.12
C ALA A 71 3.33 7.21 4.03
N ASP A 72 3.20 8.51 3.80
CA ASP A 72 2.35 9.08 2.75
C ASP A 72 2.93 10.38 2.20
N LEU A 73 2.68 10.66 0.92
CA LEU A 73 3.08 11.90 0.26
C LEU A 73 2.22 13.10 0.68
N ASP A 74 0.98 12.88 1.11
CA ASP A 74 0.04 13.94 1.45
C ASP A 74 0.16 14.33 2.94
N PRO A 75 0.58 15.58 3.25
CA PRO A 75 0.75 16.03 4.63
C PRO A 75 -0.57 16.10 5.41
N ASP A 76 -1.71 16.31 4.73
CA ASP A 76 -3.02 16.33 5.39
C ASP A 76 -3.44 14.92 5.82
N MET A 77 -3.14 13.90 4.99
CA MET A 77 -3.34 12.49 5.34
C MET A 77 -2.52 12.11 6.57
N ILE A 78 -1.22 12.44 6.57
CA ILE A 78 -0.32 12.21 7.72
C ILE A 78 -0.80 12.94 8.98
N THR A 79 -1.27 14.16 8.84
CA THR A 79 -1.82 14.92 9.98
C THR A 79 -3.02 14.20 10.59
N ARG A 80 -3.93 13.67 9.78
CA ARG A 80 -5.09 12.89 10.23
C ARG A 80 -4.71 11.54 10.83
N ALA A 81 -3.76 10.83 10.21
CA ALA A 81 -3.24 9.56 10.75
C ALA A 81 -2.63 9.78 12.14
N ARG A 82 -1.81 10.81 12.29
CA ARG A 82 -1.19 11.20 13.58
C ARG A 82 -2.22 11.58 14.63
N ALA A 83 -3.29 12.27 14.25
CA ALA A 83 -4.38 12.61 15.17
C ALA A 83 -5.13 11.37 15.68
N LYS A 84 -5.31 10.32 14.85
CA LYS A 84 -5.97 9.07 15.22
C LYS A 84 -5.09 8.17 16.09
N ALA A 85 -3.79 8.09 15.79
CA ALA A 85 -2.85 7.22 16.48
C ALA A 85 -1.50 7.94 16.70
N PRO A 86 -1.43 8.85 17.68
CA PRO A 86 -0.24 9.68 17.93
C PRO A 86 0.96 8.87 18.45
N HIS A 87 0.76 7.64 18.86
CA HIS A 87 1.79 6.73 19.36
C HIS A 87 2.50 5.95 18.26
N LEU A 88 1.99 6.00 17.01
CA LEU A 88 2.64 5.37 15.86
C LEU A 88 3.57 6.35 15.14
N GLU A 89 4.54 5.80 14.45
CA GLU A 89 5.44 6.56 13.58
C GLU A 89 4.76 6.87 12.24
N TRP A 90 4.68 8.16 11.89
CA TRP A 90 4.09 8.66 10.66
C TRP A 90 5.07 9.54 9.91
N VAL A 91 5.37 9.19 8.67
CA VAL A 91 6.38 9.85 7.84
C VAL A 91 5.74 10.51 6.64
N HIS A 92 5.98 11.81 6.46
CA HIS A 92 5.60 12.55 5.27
C HIS A 92 6.73 12.44 4.25
N SER A 93 6.57 11.58 3.26
CA SER A 93 7.57 11.34 2.20
C SER A 93 6.92 10.69 0.98
N SER A 94 7.49 10.92 -0.22
CA SER A 94 7.22 10.06 -1.36
C SER A 94 7.85 8.67 -1.14
N LEU A 95 7.28 7.63 -1.76
CA LEU A 95 7.87 6.28 -1.69
C LEU A 95 9.21 6.19 -2.43
N ALA A 96 9.42 7.04 -3.43
CA ALA A 96 10.68 7.09 -4.20
C ALA A 96 11.85 7.62 -3.36
N ASP A 97 11.57 8.63 -2.52
CA ASP A 97 12.56 9.33 -1.69
C ASP A 97 12.62 8.82 -0.25
N LEU A 98 11.76 7.84 0.10
CA LEU A 98 11.66 7.32 1.46
C LEU A 98 13.00 6.70 1.89
N ASP A 99 13.48 7.12 3.07
CA ASP A 99 14.64 6.56 3.77
C ASP A 99 14.36 6.56 5.27
N LEU A 100 14.08 5.38 5.81
CA LEU A 100 13.77 5.17 7.23
C LEU A 100 14.97 4.62 8.01
N GLY A 101 16.08 4.31 7.34
CA GLY A 101 17.26 3.72 7.98
C GLY A 101 17.01 2.34 8.60
N ARG A 102 15.90 1.68 8.27
CA ARG A 102 15.51 0.35 8.77
C ARG A 102 14.77 -0.45 7.70
N SER A 103 14.68 -1.75 7.90
CA SER A 103 13.93 -2.67 7.04
C SER A 103 12.75 -3.30 7.78
N PHE A 104 11.81 -3.87 7.01
CA PHE A 104 10.55 -4.45 7.44
C PHE A 104 10.34 -5.83 6.83
N ASP A 105 9.60 -6.69 7.51
CA ASP A 105 9.23 -8.00 6.98
C ASP A 105 8.22 -7.89 5.84
N VAL A 106 7.35 -6.87 5.92
CA VAL A 106 6.36 -6.56 4.88
C VAL A 106 6.33 -5.06 4.61
N VAL A 107 6.28 -4.69 3.33
CA VAL A 107 5.81 -3.39 2.86
C VAL A 107 4.46 -3.59 2.19
N VAL A 108 3.42 -2.90 2.65
CA VAL A 108 2.08 -2.98 2.07
C VAL A 108 1.70 -1.68 1.39
N LEU A 109 1.17 -1.77 0.16
CA LEU A 109 0.64 -0.69 -0.66
C LEU A 109 -0.84 -0.94 -0.90
N ALA A 110 -1.69 -0.50 0.02
CA ALA A 110 -3.13 -0.74 -0.01
C ALA A 110 -3.89 0.39 -0.72
N GLY A 111 -4.87 0.06 -1.55
CA GLY A 111 -5.81 1.05 -2.08
C GLY A 111 -5.32 1.89 -3.25
N ASN A 112 -4.80 1.29 -4.28
CA ASN A 112 -4.39 1.95 -5.53
C ASN A 112 -3.16 2.90 -5.39
N VAL A 113 -2.25 2.64 -4.46
CA VAL A 113 -1.07 3.50 -4.25
C VAL A 113 -0.25 3.62 -5.54
N ILE A 114 0.10 2.50 -6.17
CA ILE A 114 0.94 2.48 -7.39
C ILE A 114 0.34 3.28 -8.56
N PRO A 115 -0.94 3.14 -8.90
CA PRO A 115 -1.57 3.98 -9.92
C PRO A 115 -1.51 5.49 -9.62
N PHE A 116 -1.58 5.88 -8.37
CA PHE A 116 -1.54 7.28 -7.95
C PHE A 116 -0.12 7.88 -7.91
N VAL A 117 0.92 7.06 -7.91
CA VAL A 117 2.30 7.57 -8.09
C VAL A 117 2.45 8.15 -9.49
N ALA A 118 3.11 9.30 -9.62
CA ALA A 118 3.39 9.93 -10.90
C ALA A 118 4.08 8.94 -11.85
N ALA A 119 3.66 8.89 -13.11
CA ALA A 119 4.06 7.85 -14.06
C ALA A 119 5.58 7.68 -14.18
N GLY A 120 6.35 8.79 -14.13
CA GLY A 120 7.81 8.77 -14.17
C GLY A 120 8.50 8.31 -12.89
N GLU A 121 7.77 8.17 -11.77
CA GLU A 121 8.31 7.85 -10.44
C GLU A 121 7.94 6.44 -9.96
N ARG A 122 7.06 5.72 -10.68
CA ARG A 122 6.53 4.41 -10.25
C ARG A 122 7.64 3.37 -10.01
N ALA A 123 8.60 3.27 -10.94
CA ALA A 123 9.74 2.38 -10.78
C ALA A 123 10.60 2.76 -9.55
N ALA A 124 10.82 4.06 -9.33
CA ALA A 124 11.56 4.56 -8.18
C ALA A 124 10.82 4.30 -6.86
N ALA A 125 9.48 4.43 -6.86
CA ALA A 125 8.64 4.12 -5.70
C ALA A 125 8.71 2.63 -5.33
N VAL A 126 8.61 1.72 -6.32
CA VAL A 126 8.78 0.27 -6.09
C VAL A 126 10.19 -0.04 -5.57
N ALA A 127 11.22 0.55 -6.15
CA ALA A 127 12.60 0.40 -5.68
C ALA A 127 12.77 0.98 -4.25
N GLY A 128 12.11 2.08 -3.93
CA GLY A 128 12.05 2.65 -2.58
C GLY A 128 11.46 1.66 -1.57
N CYS A 129 10.33 1.03 -1.92
CA CYS A 129 9.73 -0.01 -1.11
C CYS A 129 10.68 -1.22 -0.93
N SER A 130 11.29 -1.68 -2.02
CA SER A 130 12.22 -2.82 -1.97
C SER A 130 13.43 -2.56 -1.04
N ARG A 131 13.99 -1.35 -1.04
CA ARG A 131 15.10 -0.98 -0.13
C ARG A 131 14.74 -1.08 1.35
N HIS A 132 13.44 -1.03 1.67
CA HIS A 132 12.93 -1.15 3.03
C HIS A 132 12.48 -2.58 3.38
N LEU A 133 12.75 -3.58 2.55
CA LEU A 133 12.46 -4.97 2.87
C LEU A 133 13.68 -5.64 3.53
N SER A 134 13.41 -6.44 4.54
CA SER A 134 14.37 -7.41 5.07
C SER A 134 14.65 -8.49 4.02
N PRO A 135 15.80 -9.19 4.08
CA PRO A 135 16.02 -10.34 3.21
C PRO A 135 14.88 -11.36 3.33
N GLY A 136 14.26 -11.73 2.20
CA GLY A 136 13.06 -12.56 2.17
C GLY A 136 11.77 -11.86 2.57
N GLY A 137 11.79 -10.55 2.79
CA GLY A 137 10.61 -9.72 3.06
C GLY A 137 9.71 -9.59 1.82
N ARG A 138 8.48 -9.14 2.02
CA ARG A 138 7.44 -9.11 0.98
C ARG A 138 6.91 -7.71 0.70
N LEU A 139 6.84 -7.35 -0.57
CA LEU A 139 6.05 -6.23 -1.06
C LEU A 139 4.66 -6.73 -1.45
N ILE A 140 3.62 -6.22 -0.79
CA ILE A 140 2.22 -6.55 -1.08
C ILE A 140 1.54 -5.30 -1.65
N ALA A 141 1.06 -5.36 -2.89
CA ALA A 141 0.39 -4.23 -3.54
C ALA A 141 -0.98 -4.62 -4.07
N GLY A 142 -2.00 -3.81 -3.75
CA GLY A 142 -3.35 -3.98 -4.28
C GLY A 142 -3.77 -2.77 -5.11
N PHE A 143 -4.18 -3.00 -6.38
CA PHE A 143 -4.63 -1.93 -7.26
C PHE A 143 -5.57 -2.40 -8.37
N GLN A 144 -6.36 -1.46 -8.87
CA GLN A 144 -7.28 -1.69 -10.00
C GLN A 144 -6.53 -1.80 -11.32
N LEU A 145 -7.03 -2.67 -12.20
CA LEU A 145 -6.57 -2.86 -13.57
C LEU A 145 -7.57 -2.16 -14.51
N ARG A 146 -7.22 -0.97 -14.99
CA ARG A 146 -8.06 -0.20 -15.90
C ARG A 146 -7.25 0.54 -16.95
N ALA A 147 -7.90 0.93 -18.04
CA ALA A 147 -7.25 1.70 -19.11
C ALA A 147 -6.62 3.00 -18.57
N GLY A 148 -5.38 3.29 -18.99
CA GLY A 148 -4.61 4.46 -18.57
C GLY A 148 -3.84 4.30 -17.25
N TRP A 149 -4.06 3.20 -16.53
CA TRP A 149 -3.31 2.85 -15.32
C TRP A 149 -2.21 1.83 -15.64
N PRO A 150 -1.24 1.59 -14.70
CA PRO A 150 -0.21 0.58 -14.91
C PRO A 150 -0.79 -0.78 -15.24
N THR A 151 -0.18 -1.46 -16.19
CA THR A 151 -0.46 -2.87 -16.47
C THR A 151 0.27 -3.77 -15.47
N LEU A 152 -0.09 -5.05 -15.46
CA LEU A 152 0.66 -6.04 -14.67
C LEU A 152 2.10 -6.17 -15.16
N ASP A 153 2.31 -6.14 -16.48
CA ASP A 153 3.65 -6.23 -17.08
C ASP A 153 4.52 -5.04 -16.66
N ASP A 154 3.95 -3.83 -16.58
CA ASP A 154 4.65 -2.65 -16.06
C ASP A 154 5.08 -2.86 -14.61
N TYR A 155 4.12 -3.27 -13.75
CA TYR A 155 4.38 -3.46 -12.32
C TYR A 155 5.39 -4.59 -12.07
N ASP A 156 5.24 -5.72 -12.74
CA ASP A 156 6.17 -6.85 -12.64
C ASP A 156 7.57 -6.48 -13.11
N GLY A 157 7.67 -5.68 -14.18
CA GLY A 157 8.94 -5.13 -14.64
C GLY A 157 9.63 -4.24 -13.61
N TRP A 158 8.88 -3.39 -12.90
CA TRP A 158 9.43 -2.56 -11.83
C TRP A 158 9.85 -3.40 -10.62
N CYS A 159 9.07 -4.41 -10.25
CA CYS A 159 9.43 -5.35 -9.18
C CYS A 159 10.72 -6.11 -9.53
N ALA A 160 10.81 -6.70 -10.73
CA ALA A 160 12.01 -7.40 -11.18
C ALA A 160 13.24 -6.49 -11.21
N GLY A 161 13.09 -5.24 -11.71
CA GLY A 161 14.14 -4.23 -11.69
C GLY A 161 14.60 -3.81 -10.29
N ALA A 162 13.75 -4.00 -9.28
CA ALA A 162 14.03 -3.75 -7.87
C ALA A 162 14.50 -4.99 -7.09
N GLY A 163 14.75 -6.13 -7.77
CA GLY A 163 15.21 -7.37 -7.13
C GLY A 163 14.09 -8.13 -6.40
N LEU A 164 12.86 -8.00 -6.87
CA LEU A 164 11.68 -8.69 -6.31
C LEU A 164 11.19 -9.75 -7.29
N GLU A 165 10.81 -10.92 -6.79
CA GLU A 165 10.19 -12.00 -7.55
C GLU A 165 8.72 -12.16 -7.15
N LEU A 166 7.85 -12.40 -8.15
CA LEU A 166 6.44 -12.68 -7.91
C LEU A 166 6.27 -13.99 -7.14
N GLU A 167 5.63 -13.92 -5.95
CA GLU A 167 5.29 -15.09 -5.13
C GLU A 167 3.82 -15.48 -5.31
N HIS A 168 2.91 -14.51 -5.23
CA HIS A 168 1.46 -14.73 -5.38
C HIS A 168 0.76 -13.62 -6.13
N ARG A 169 -0.36 -13.97 -6.78
CA ARG A 169 -1.31 -13.01 -7.37
C ARG A 169 -2.74 -13.46 -7.18
N TRP A 170 -3.56 -12.56 -6.63
CA TRP A 170 -5.00 -12.76 -6.40
C TRP A 170 -5.81 -11.60 -6.97
N SER A 171 -7.13 -11.80 -7.12
CA SER A 171 -8.04 -10.73 -7.54
C SER A 171 -8.58 -9.90 -6.37
N THR A 172 -8.42 -10.38 -5.13
CA THR A 172 -8.93 -9.73 -3.91
C THR A 172 -7.98 -9.94 -2.74
N TRP A 173 -8.16 -9.17 -1.67
CA TRP A 173 -7.38 -9.30 -0.44
C TRP A 173 -7.66 -10.58 0.36
N ASP A 174 -8.79 -11.24 0.12
CA ASP A 174 -9.15 -12.55 0.68
C ASP A 174 -8.74 -13.74 -0.22
N ARG A 175 -7.79 -13.49 -1.15
CA ARG A 175 -7.12 -14.48 -2.00
C ARG A 175 -8.03 -15.17 -3.02
N ALA A 176 -9.06 -14.50 -3.52
CA ALA A 176 -9.80 -15.04 -4.66
C ALA A 176 -8.85 -15.25 -5.86
N PRO A 177 -8.99 -16.36 -6.61
CA PRO A 177 -8.11 -16.66 -7.72
C PRO A 177 -8.03 -15.52 -8.74
N PHE A 178 -6.81 -15.19 -9.16
CA PHE A 178 -6.62 -14.24 -10.25
C PHE A 178 -6.89 -14.92 -11.59
N GLY A 179 -7.71 -14.31 -12.42
CA GLY A 179 -8.12 -14.88 -13.70
C GLY A 179 -8.41 -13.85 -14.79
N THR A 180 -8.76 -14.32 -15.97
CA THR A 180 -9.11 -13.48 -17.12
C THR A 180 -10.30 -12.58 -16.79
N GLY A 181 -10.14 -11.26 -16.97
CA GLY A 181 -11.19 -10.28 -16.70
C GLY A 181 -11.22 -9.74 -15.27
N ALA A 182 -10.23 -10.09 -14.43
CA ALA A 182 -10.07 -9.42 -13.14
C ALA A 182 -9.78 -7.93 -13.36
N ASP A 183 -10.51 -7.08 -12.65
CA ASP A 183 -10.37 -5.62 -12.65
C ASP A 183 -9.55 -5.08 -11.46
N TYR A 184 -9.10 -5.99 -10.60
CA TYR A 184 -8.27 -5.71 -9.43
C TYR A 184 -7.19 -6.79 -9.27
N THR A 185 -6.04 -6.41 -8.75
CA THR A 185 -4.97 -7.34 -8.40
C THR A 185 -4.48 -7.10 -6.98
N VAL A 186 -4.15 -8.18 -6.29
CA VAL A 186 -3.33 -8.18 -5.09
C VAL A 186 -2.10 -9.03 -5.39
N THR A 187 -0.96 -8.39 -5.47
CA THR A 187 0.31 -9.02 -5.84
C THR A 187 1.23 -9.05 -4.64
N VAL A 188 1.83 -10.20 -4.39
CA VAL A 188 2.88 -10.41 -3.40
C VAL A 188 4.17 -10.73 -4.13
N SER A 189 5.20 -9.92 -3.90
CA SER A 189 6.53 -10.13 -4.43
C SER A 189 7.53 -10.22 -3.27
N THR A 190 8.47 -11.15 -3.35
CA THR A 190 9.48 -11.38 -2.30
C THR A 190 10.84 -10.85 -2.73
N SER A 191 11.60 -10.28 -1.77
CA SER A 191 12.97 -9.85 -2.01
C SER A 191 13.88 -11.08 -2.14
N ILE A 192 14.71 -11.07 -3.21
CA ILE A 192 15.72 -12.10 -3.41
C ILE A 192 16.82 -11.90 -2.36
N PRO A 193 17.30 -12.95 -1.69
CA PRO A 193 18.38 -12.89 -0.69
C PRO A 193 19.68 -12.31 -1.23
#